data_3bf5bda57afcd6ea3fe8535f28769223
#
_entry.id   3bf5bda57afcd6ea3fe8535f28769223
#
_cell.length_a   1.000
_cell.length_b   1.000
_cell.length_c   1.000
_cell.angle_alpha   90.00
_cell.angle_beta   90.00
_cell.angle_gamma   90.00
#
_symmetry.space_group_name_H-M   'P 1'
#
loop_
_entity.id
_entity.type
_entity.pdbx_description
1 polymer ?
#
loop_
_entity_poly.entity_id
_entity_poly.type
_entity_poly.pdbx_seq_one_letter_code
_entity_poly.pdbx_strand_id
1 'polypeptide(L)'
;MPRCWIGYLGVLSVRWSLISAVVLWAGAVTSSAAPPRDAEASVARQLQSTLTTNAKPAISSENWGTVHGRVTFVGDQKSHIRPRRGGVQADPGLVVHRANRGLKNVVVWVYRPRPIAVHPAYDVDATGTATITRWNRQLLPRIQTVRAGQALRLVNRGPAGMAPMINFLKNSPLGPALPAGAAAMQFRIQRAEMIPIRVSDSIVPWLTAYLMVQDHPYMAVSDANGVFELANLPYGQITLKLWHESFGYLQHVTWNGQPAELTRGKLELSVDSSIIDVGKIELESNSPLP
;
A
#
# COMPACT_ATOMS: atom_id res chain seq x y z
N MET A 1 -37.35 -27.31 -47.06
CA MET A 1 -38.74 -26.73 -47.01
C MET A 1 -38.79 -25.84 -45.77
N PRO A 2 -39.24 -24.63 -45.95
CA PRO A 2 -39.04 -23.51 -45.02
C PRO A 2 -40.22 -23.27 -44.09
N ARG A 3 -39.99 -22.50 -43.02
CA ARG A 3 -40.99 -21.54 -42.55
C ARG A 3 -40.36 -20.40 -41.77
N CYS A 4 -40.37 -19.24 -42.42
CA CYS A 4 -40.32 -17.89 -41.83
C CYS A 4 -41.44 -17.69 -40.81
N TRP A 5 -41.17 -16.89 -39.79
CA TRP A 5 -42.14 -15.90 -39.31
C TRP A 5 -41.42 -14.59 -38.91
N ILE A 6 -41.97 -13.53 -39.43
CA ILE A 6 -41.61 -12.11 -39.42
C ILE A 6 -42.37 -11.43 -38.27
N GLY A 7 -41.75 -10.39 -37.70
CA GLY A 7 -42.48 -9.21 -37.20
C GLY A 7 -42.52 -9.09 -35.69
N TYR A 8 -42.04 -8.01 -35.06
CA TYR A 8 -42.66 -6.72 -35.02
C TYR A 8 -41.73 -5.67 -34.41
N LEU A 9 -41.57 -4.57 -35.07
CA LEU A 9 -41.03 -3.30 -34.59
C LEU A 9 -41.97 -2.69 -33.55
N GLY A 10 -41.42 -2.16 -32.46
CA GLY A 10 -42.11 -1.32 -31.50
C GLY A 10 -41.21 -0.25 -30.96
N VAL A 11 -41.12 0.87 -31.69
CA VAL A 11 -40.50 2.12 -31.23
C VAL A 11 -41.49 2.81 -30.27
N LEU A 12 -41.13 2.99 -29.03
CA LEU A 12 -41.86 3.86 -28.10
C LEU A 12 -40.93 5.00 -27.65
N SER A 13 -41.14 6.12 -28.33
CA SER A 13 -40.64 7.43 -27.96
C SER A 13 -41.49 8.01 -26.83
N VAL A 14 -40.91 8.19 -25.65
CA VAL A 14 -41.54 8.96 -24.55
C VAL A 14 -41.05 10.40 -24.59
N ARG A 15 -41.91 11.30 -25.04
CA ARG A 15 -41.76 12.75 -24.92
C ARG A 15 -42.13 13.16 -23.50
N TRP A 16 -41.23 13.82 -22.82
CA TRP A 16 -41.57 14.56 -21.58
C TRP A 16 -41.90 16.00 -21.90
N SER A 17 -43.15 16.33 -21.64
CA SER A 17 -43.69 17.71 -21.74
C SER A 17 -43.36 18.44 -20.44
N LEU A 18 -42.76 19.61 -20.58
CA LEU A 18 -42.60 20.63 -19.53
C LEU A 18 -43.97 21.25 -19.27
N ILE A 19 -44.47 21.17 -18.05
CA ILE A 19 -45.57 21.99 -17.53
C ILE A 19 -44.97 23.03 -16.61
N SER A 20 -44.97 24.30 -17.10
CA SER A 20 -44.68 25.47 -16.30
C SER A 20 -45.95 25.84 -15.50
N ALA A 21 -45.85 25.74 -14.18
CA ALA A 21 -46.83 26.33 -13.28
C ALA A 21 -46.27 27.66 -12.73
N VAL A 22 -46.78 28.75 -13.27
CA VAL A 22 -46.59 30.10 -12.72
C VAL A 22 -47.63 30.29 -11.61
N VAL A 23 -47.17 30.34 -10.36
CA VAL A 23 -48.00 30.81 -9.24
C VAL A 23 -47.58 32.23 -8.92
N LEU A 24 -48.43 33.17 -9.34
CA LEU A 24 -48.40 34.58 -8.89
C LEU A 24 -48.91 34.67 -7.44
N TRP A 25 -48.02 34.99 -6.52
CA TRP A 25 -48.36 35.43 -5.17
C TRP A 25 -47.97 36.89 -5.00
N ALA A 26 -48.96 37.76 -5.03
CA ALA A 26 -48.86 39.17 -4.64
C ALA A 26 -49.04 39.22 -3.13
N GLY A 27 -48.04 39.69 -2.39
CA GLY A 27 -48.17 39.84 -0.94
C GLY A 27 -47.04 40.67 -0.35
N ALA A 28 -47.36 41.93 -0.08
CA ALA A 28 -46.78 42.86 0.90
C ALA A 28 -45.24 42.95 1.00
N VAL A 29 -44.73 44.05 0.47
CA VAL A 29 -43.40 44.59 0.74
C VAL A 29 -43.35 45.13 2.17
N THR A 30 -42.79 44.36 3.12
CA THR A 30 -42.28 44.91 4.36
C THR A 30 -40.82 45.26 4.16
N SER A 31 -40.50 46.52 4.20
CA SER A 31 -39.14 47.06 4.18
C SER A 31 -38.34 46.49 5.35
N SER A 32 -37.54 45.47 5.10
CA SER A 32 -36.50 44.99 6.03
C SER A 32 -35.21 45.76 5.72
N ALA A 33 -34.83 46.64 6.65
CA ALA A 33 -33.56 47.35 6.56
C ALA A 33 -32.40 46.30 6.47
N ALA A 34 -31.53 46.48 5.49
CA ALA A 34 -30.31 45.64 5.36
C ALA A 34 -29.45 45.82 6.62
N PRO A 35 -28.87 44.73 7.15
CA PRO A 35 -27.97 44.86 8.29
C PRO A 35 -26.74 45.70 7.90
N PRO A 36 -26.17 46.44 8.85
CA PRO A 36 -25.02 47.29 8.59
C PRO A 36 -23.86 46.44 8.08
N ARG A 37 -23.20 46.91 7.02
CA ARG A 37 -22.06 46.23 6.33
C ARG A 37 -20.92 45.81 7.28
N ASP A 38 -20.82 46.45 8.43
CA ASP A 38 -19.79 46.16 9.43
C ASP A 38 -20.04 44.87 10.22
N ALA A 39 -21.31 44.41 10.30
CA ALA A 39 -21.65 43.13 10.97
C ALA A 39 -21.25 41.91 10.12
N GLU A 40 -21.39 41.97 8.80
CA GLU A 40 -20.98 40.89 7.90
C GLU A 40 -19.44 40.75 7.84
N ALA A 41 -18.71 41.86 7.86
CA ALA A 41 -17.26 41.88 7.91
C ALA A 41 -16.71 41.32 9.24
N SER A 42 -17.42 41.54 10.34
CA SER A 42 -17.07 40.98 11.65
C SER A 42 -17.26 39.47 11.72
N VAL A 43 -18.39 38.94 11.22
CA VAL A 43 -18.68 37.52 11.17
C VAL A 43 -17.70 36.78 10.22
N ALA A 44 -17.37 37.36 9.07
CA ALA A 44 -16.41 36.81 8.14
C ALA A 44 -14.99 36.72 8.74
N ARG A 45 -14.54 37.73 9.48
CA ARG A 45 -13.26 37.70 10.20
C ARG A 45 -13.25 36.67 11.33
N GLN A 46 -14.35 36.49 12.03
CA GLN A 46 -14.45 35.50 13.12
C GLN A 46 -14.49 34.06 12.58
N LEU A 47 -15.13 33.83 11.44
CA LEU A 47 -15.10 32.54 10.75
C LEU A 47 -13.71 32.24 10.19
N GLN A 48 -12.99 33.21 9.65
CA GLN A 48 -11.61 33.02 9.20
C GLN A 48 -10.65 32.74 10.35
N SER A 49 -10.79 33.38 11.50
CA SER A 49 -9.93 33.11 12.67
C SER A 49 -10.16 31.73 13.30
N THR A 50 -11.39 31.19 13.26
CA THR A 50 -11.69 29.83 13.76
C THR A 50 -11.26 28.74 12.80
N LEU A 51 -11.16 29.00 11.49
CA LEU A 51 -10.63 28.05 10.51
C LEU A 51 -9.11 27.94 10.54
N THR A 52 -8.41 28.98 11.04
CA THR A 52 -6.94 28.98 11.09
C THR A 52 -6.37 28.28 12.33
N THR A 53 -7.19 28.00 13.37
CA THR A 53 -6.69 27.47 14.65
C THR A 53 -6.66 25.94 14.72
N ASN A 54 -7.21 25.22 13.72
CA ASN A 54 -7.21 23.76 13.67
C ASN A 54 -6.49 23.15 12.45
N ALA A 55 -5.70 23.91 11.75
CA ALA A 55 -4.78 23.37 10.76
C ALA A 55 -3.62 22.69 11.51
N LYS A 56 -3.68 21.37 11.69
CA LYS A 56 -2.51 20.54 11.99
C LYS A 56 -1.38 21.03 11.04
N PRO A 57 -0.16 21.34 11.55
CA PRO A 57 0.87 21.99 10.75
C PRO A 57 1.05 21.25 9.43
N ALA A 58 0.92 21.96 8.33
CA ALA A 58 1.23 21.44 7.01
C ALA A 58 2.68 20.95 7.07
N ILE A 59 2.90 19.71 6.66
CA ILE A 59 4.24 19.11 6.59
C ILE A 59 5.03 19.99 5.62
N SER A 60 6.03 20.71 6.14
CA SER A 60 6.92 21.56 5.35
C SER A 60 7.58 20.69 4.28
N SER A 61 7.41 21.04 3.01
CA SER A 61 8.01 20.32 1.88
C SER A 61 9.49 20.64 1.70
N GLU A 62 10.07 21.51 2.50
CA GLU A 62 11.44 21.99 2.34
C GLU A 62 12.48 21.16 3.10
N ASN A 63 12.06 20.41 4.13
CA ASN A 63 12.96 19.61 4.96
C ASN A 63 12.65 18.11 4.80
N TRP A 64 13.68 17.35 4.49
CA TRP A 64 13.60 15.92 4.24
C TRP A 64 14.59 15.16 5.10
N GLY A 65 14.16 14.00 5.61
CA GLY A 65 14.99 13.12 6.42
C GLY A 65 15.01 11.69 5.90
N THR A 66 16.03 10.96 6.28
CA THR A 66 16.17 9.52 6.04
C THR A 66 15.98 8.78 7.33
N VAL A 67 15.06 7.83 7.33
CA VAL A 67 14.81 6.93 8.47
C VAL A 67 15.44 5.59 8.16
N HIS A 68 16.33 5.13 9.02
CA HIS A 68 16.89 3.78 8.96
C HIS A 68 16.68 3.03 10.27
N GLY A 69 16.74 1.73 10.19
CA GLY A 69 16.62 0.87 11.36
C GLY A 69 16.95 -0.57 11.02
N ARG A 70 16.91 -1.43 12.01
CA ARG A 70 17.26 -2.83 11.84
C ARG A 70 16.27 -3.74 12.54
N VAL A 71 15.79 -4.76 11.82
CA VAL A 71 14.95 -5.81 12.37
C VAL A 71 15.76 -7.09 12.56
N THR A 72 15.69 -7.68 13.74
CA THR A 72 16.36 -8.95 14.07
C THR A 72 15.36 -9.98 14.57
N PHE A 73 15.71 -11.24 14.46
CA PHE A 73 14.91 -12.35 14.94
C PHE A 73 15.64 -13.11 16.04
N VAL A 74 15.00 -13.24 17.21
CA VAL A 74 15.51 -13.98 18.35
C VAL A 74 14.68 -15.25 18.52
N GLY A 75 15.33 -16.39 18.46
CA GLY A 75 14.67 -17.69 18.61
C GLY A 75 15.12 -18.75 17.60
N ASP A 76 14.49 -19.91 17.63
CA ASP A 76 14.81 -21.02 16.74
C ASP A 76 14.00 -20.92 15.45
N GLN A 77 14.69 -20.83 14.32
CA GLN A 77 14.08 -20.87 12.99
C GLN A 77 13.32 -22.17 12.71
N LYS A 78 13.71 -23.27 13.37
CA LYS A 78 13.07 -24.58 13.15
C LYS A 78 11.63 -24.64 13.63
N SER A 79 11.24 -23.82 14.62
CA SER A 79 9.88 -23.73 15.12
C SER A 79 8.88 -23.17 14.10
N HIS A 80 9.36 -22.49 13.06
CA HIS A 80 8.55 -21.91 11.97
C HIS A 80 8.53 -22.75 10.69
N ILE A 81 9.04 -23.98 10.73
CA ILE A 81 8.96 -24.93 9.62
C ILE A 81 7.53 -25.45 9.57
N ARG A 82 6.79 -25.14 8.50
CA ARG A 82 5.46 -25.70 8.27
C ARG A 82 5.60 -27.06 7.56
N PRO A 83 5.12 -28.17 8.16
CA PRO A 83 5.09 -29.46 7.47
C PRO A 83 4.14 -29.35 6.26
N ARG A 84 4.61 -29.70 5.07
CA ARG A 84 3.77 -29.89 3.89
C ARG A 84 3.56 -31.38 3.63
N ARG A 85 2.42 -31.74 3.01
CA ARG A 85 2.22 -33.10 2.49
C ARG A 85 3.43 -33.47 1.62
N GLY A 86 4.24 -34.45 2.04
CA GLY A 86 5.43 -34.91 1.34
C GLY A 86 6.77 -34.52 1.96
N GLY A 87 6.81 -33.92 3.15
CA GLY A 87 8.07 -33.67 3.87
C GLY A 87 8.12 -32.31 4.58
N VAL A 88 9.08 -32.17 5.48
CA VAL A 88 9.39 -30.92 6.18
C VAL A 88 10.18 -30.03 5.22
N GLN A 89 9.58 -28.97 4.74
CA GLN A 89 10.27 -27.94 3.96
C GLN A 89 10.37 -26.68 4.82
N ALA A 90 11.61 -26.15 4.99
CA ALA A 90 11.82 -24.86 5.61
C ALA A 90 10.95 -23.81 4.94
N ASP A 91 10.31 -22.92 5.71
CA ASP A 91 9.58 -21.81 5.14
C ASP A 91 10.59 -20.89 4.42
N PRO A 92 10.58 -20.83 3.08
CA PRO A 92 11.53 -20.02 2.33
C PRO A 92 11.35 -18.53 2.60
N GLY A 93 10.28 -18.14 3.30
CA GLY A 93 10.01 -16.78 3.70
C GLY A 93 10.78 -16.33 4.94
N LEU A 94 11.09 -17.24 5.86
CA LEU A 94 11.86 -16.91 7.07
C LEU A 94 13.36 -17.04 6.79
N VAL A 95 13.98 -15.92 6.47
CA VAL A 95 15.43 -15.81 6.21
C VAL A 95 16.07 -14.95 7.27
N VAL A 96 16.84 -15.58 8.16
CA VAL A 96 17.55 -14.93 9.26
C VAL A 96 19.05 -15.07 9.06
N HIS A 97 19.78 -13.98 9.18
CA HIS A 97 21.22 -13.97 9.05
C HIS A 97 21.88 -14.71 10.22
N ARG A 98 22.77 -15.65 9.95
CA ARG A 98 23.35 -16.56 10.95
C ARG A 98 24.14 -15.83 12.05
N ALA A 99 25.00 -14.89 11.67
CA ALA A 99 25.90 -14.23 12.61
C ALA A 99 25.22 -13.08 13.36
N ASN A 100 24.44 -12.24 12.66
CA ASN A 100 23.91 -10.99 13.23
C ASN A 100 22.41 -11.00 13.50
N ARG A 101 21.74 -12.14 13.23
CA ARG A 101 20.30 -12.37 13.43
C ARG A 101 19.38 -11.44 12.66
N GLY A 102 19.88 -10.71 11.66
CA GLY A 102 19.08 -9.84 10.80
C GLY A 102 17.93 -10.60 10.14
N LEU A 103 16.73 -10.05 10.20
CA LEU A 103 15.54 -10.62 9.58
C LEU A 103 15.34 -9.99 8.20
N LYS A 104 15.49 -10.78 7.14
CA LYS A 104 15.29 -10.37 5.76
C LYS A 104 13.81 -10.30 5.41
N ASN A 105 13.45 -9.48 4.42
CA ASN A 105 12.12 -9.37 3.83
C ASN A 105 11.05 -8.80 4.78
N VAL A 106 11.41 -8.02 5.78
CA VAL A 106 10.46 -7.19 6.50
C VAL A 106 10.07 -6.01 5.60
N VAL A 107 8.79 -5.85 5.36
CA VAL A 107 8.24 -4.70 4.63
C VAL A 107 8.00 -3.58 5.63
N VAL A 108 8.57 -2.43 5.37
CA VAL A 108 8.38 -1.20 6.16
C VAL A 108 7.83 -0.13 5.23
N TRP A 109 6.72 0.50 5.61
CA TRP A 109 6.15 1.56 4.78
C TRP A 109 5.49 2.64 5.64
N VAL A 110 5.39 3.84 5.10
CA VAL A 110 4.66 4.93 5.74
C VAL A 110 3.16 4.64 5.67
N TYR A 111 2.52 4.52 6.83
CA TYR A 111 1.07 4.37 6.92
C TYR A 111 0.40 5.72 7.09
N ARG A 112 -0.56 6.03 6.22
CA ARG A 112 -1.24 7.33 6.25
C ARG A 112 -2.69 7.26 5.83
N PRO A 113 -3.56 7.99 6.55
CA PRO A 113 -4.93 8.25 6.12
C PRO A 113 -5.03 9.41 5.11
N ARG A 114 -3.96 10.19 4.87
CA ARG A 114 -3.94 11.39 4.02
C ARG A 114 -2.72 11.39 3.08
N PRO A 115 -2.77 12.08 1.93
CA PRO A 115 -1.62 12.21 1.03
C PRO A 115 -0.36 12.74 1.75
N ILE A 116 0.81 12.27 1.33
CA ILE A 116 2.13 12.71 1.82
C ILE A 116 2.85 13.48 0.73
N ALA A 117 3.58 14.52 1.08
CA ALA A 117 4.50 15.16 0.16
C ALA A 117 5.51 14.12 -0.33
N VAL A 118 5.70 14.09 -1.65
CA VAL A 118 6.66 13.19 -2.28
C VAL A 118 7.85 14.02 -2.73
N HIS A 119 9.06 13.58 -2.34
CA HIS A 119 10.28 14.25 -2.73
C HIS A 119 10.48 14.17 -4.27
N PRO A 120 10.90 15.26 -4.95
CA PRO A 120 11.05 15.27 -6.41
C PRO A 120 11.99 14.20 -6.98
N ALA A 121 12.97 13.73 -6.20
CA ALA A 121 13.85 12.63 -6.62
C ALA A 121 13.08 11.34 -6.99
N TYR A 122 11.84 11.17 -6.51
CA TYR A 122 11.00 10.01 -6.84
C TYR A 122 10.11 10.19 -8.08
N ASP A 123 10.15 11.34 -8.75
CA ASP A 123 9.34 11.59 -9.95
C ASP A 123 9.81 10.72 -11.12
N VAL A 124 11.10 10.48 -11.23
CA VAL A 124 11.69 9.59 -12.25
C VAL A 124 11.22 8.16 -12.07
N ASP A 125 11.12 7.71 -10.81
CA ASP A 125 10.71 6.33 -10.48
C ASP A 125 9.19 6.12 -10.62
N ALA A 126 8.41 7.20 -10.69
CA ALA A 126 6.96 7.09 -10.81
C ALA A 126 6.51 6.34 -12.07
N THR A 127 7.31 6.37 -13.13
CA THR A 127 7.07 5.68 -14.41
C THR A 127 7.81 4.36 -14.55
N GLY A 128 8.62 3.99 -13.57
CA GLY A 128 9.41 2.76 -13.56
C GLY A 128 8.54 1.50 -13.62
N THR A 129 9.16 0.40 -14.00
CA THR A 129 8.50 -0.91 -14.10
C THR A 129 8.99 -1.83 -12.98
N ALA A 130 8.11 -2.18 -12.06
CA ALA A 130 8.37 -3.22 -11.07
C ALA A 130 8.36 -4.60 -11.74
N THR A 131 9.30 -5.46 -11.42
CA THR A 131 9.40 -6.77 -12.10
C THR A 131 9.46 -7.90 -11.09
N ILE A 132 8.60 -8.92 -11.29
CA ILE A 132 8.73 -10.21 -10.62
C ILE A 132 9.13 -11.24 -11.68
N THR A 133 10.24 -11.92 -11.42
CA THR A 133 10.79 -12.95 -12.31
C THR A 133 10.72 -14.30 -11.63
N ARG A 134 10.16 -15.29 -12.30
CA ARG A 134 10.42 -16.67 -11.95
C ARG A 134 11.83 -17.06 -12.41
N TRP A 135 12.64 -17.44 -11.45
CA TRP A 135 13.98 -17.97 -11.69
C TRP A 135 14.11 -19.32 -10.99
N ASN A 136 14.36 -20.38 -11.74
CA ASN A 136 14.36 -21.74 -11.21
C ASN A 136 13.07 -22.07 -10.44
N ARG A 137 13.18 -22.25 -9.13
CA ARG A 137 12.09 -22.62 -8.21
C ARG A 137 11.64 -21.46 -7.31
N GLN A 138 11.92 -20.22 -7.67
CA GLN A 138 11.62 -19.03 -6.88
C GLN A 138 10.99 -17.93 -7.71
N LEU A 139 10.20 -17.08 -7.08
CA LEU A 139 9.82 -15.76 -7.58
C LEU A 139 10.74 -14.72 -6.96
N LEU A 140 11.36 -13.90 -7.78
CA LEU A 140 12.34 -12.88 -7.38
C LEU A 140 11.93 -11.50 -7.89
N PRO A 141 12.02 -10.47 -7.05
CA PRO A 141 12.35 -10.53 -5.61
C PRO A 141 11.21 -11.21 -4.82
N ARG A 142 11.50 -11.67 -3.60
CA ARG A 142 10.50 -12.25 -2.70
C ARG A 142 9.43 -11.22 -2.32
N ILE A 143 9.85 -9.98 -2.10
CA ILE A 143 8.98 -8.83 -1.85
C ILE A 143 9.26 -7.80 -2.93
N GLN A 144 8.24 -7.40 -3.66
CA GLN A 144 8.30 -6.31 -4.64
C GLN A 144 7.44 -5.13 -4.17
N THR A 145 8.05 -3.97 -4.05
CA THR A 145 7.32 -2.71 -3.83
C THR A 145 6.90 -2.11 -5.15
N VAL A 146 5.69 -1.56 -5.21
CA VAL A 146 5.09 -0.98 -6.42
C VAL A 146 4.38 0.31 -6.03
N ARG A 147 4.64 1.40 -6.72
CA ARG A 147 3.84 2.62 -6.58
C ARG A 147 2.57 2.49 -7.44
N ALA A 148 1.42 2.86 -6.89
CA ALA A 148 0.18 2.89 -7.66
C ALA A 148 0.34 3.73 -8.92
N GLY A 149 -0.11 3.20 -10.06
CA GLY A 149 0.15 3.77 -11.39
C GLY A 149 1.36 3.17 -12.10
N GLN A 150 2.31 2.55 -11.42
CA GLN A 150 3.43 1.85 -12.04
C GLN A 150 3.00 0.57 -12.76
N ALA A 151 3.82 0.15 -13.70
CA ALA A 151 3.68 -1.13 -14.37
C ALA A 151 4.30 -2.25 -13.53
N LEU A 152 3.58 -3.35 -13.38
CA LEU A 152 4.08 -4.63 -12.88
C LEU A 152 4.37 -5.55 -14.06
N ARG A 153 5.60 -6.00 -14.18
CA ARG A 153 6.06 -6.94 -15.21
C ARG A 153 6.27 -8.32 -14.60
N LEU A 154 5.63 -9.33 -15.18
CA LEU A 154 5.81 -10.73 -14.82
C LEU A 154 6.64 -11.43 -15.87
N VAL A 155 7.70 -12.11 -15.46
CA VAL A 155 8.66 -12.79 -16.35
C VAL A 155 8.83 -14.24 -15.94
N ASN A 156 8.70 -15.17 -16.88
CA ASN A 156 8.99 -16.56 -16.65
C ASN A 156 10.33 -16.94 -17.30
N ARG A 157 11.37 -17.10 -16.47
CA ARG A 157 12.66 -17.64 -16.87
C ARG A 157 12.89 -19.08 -16.35
N GLY A 158 11.82 -19.72 -15.89
CA GLY A 158 11.86 -21.11 -15.46
C GLY A 158 11.70 -22.10 -16.62
N PRO A 159 12.01 -23.37 -16.39
CA PRO A 159 11.97 -24.42 -17.42
C PRO A 159 10.53 -24.87 -17.75
N ALA A 160 9.54 -24.50 -16.97
CA ALA A 160 8.14 -24.87 -17.14
C ALA A 160 7.24 -23.65 -17.11
N GLY A 161 6.00 -23.80 -17.57
CA GLY A 161 4.97 -22.75 -17.48
C GLY A 161 4.71 -22.33 -16.04
N MET A 162 4.25 -21.09 -15.86
CA MET A 162 3.71 -20.59 -14.60
C MET A 162 2.37 -19.90 -14.82
N ALA A 163 1.53 -19.90 -13.82
CA ALA A 163 0.26 -19.19 -13.80
C ALA A 163 0.12 -18.43 -12.47
N PRO A 164 0.78 -17.27 -12.35
CA PRO A 164 0.75 -16.47 -11.13
C PRO A 164 -0.66 -15.96 -10.88
N MET A 165 -1.12 -16.11 -9.64
CA MET A 165 -2.39 -15.57 -9.15
C MET A 165 -2.14 -14.47 -8.15
N ILE A 166 -2.72 -13.30 -8.39
CA ILE A 166 -2.62 -12.13 -7.54
C ILE A 166 -4.03 -11.64 -7.23
N ASN A 167 -4.51 -11.92 -6.02
CA ASN A 167 -5.83 -11.52 -5.57
C ASN A 167 -5.70 -10.24 -4.76
N PHE A 168 -5.83 -9.10 -5.42
CA PHE A 168 -5.81 -7.80 -4.81
C PHE A 168 -7.06 -7.53 -3.96
N LEU A 169 -6.97 -6.61 -3.01
CA LEU A 169 -8.12 -6.15 -2.23
C LEU A 169 -8.86 -4.98 -2.91
N LYS A 170 -8.10 -4.12 -3.61
CA LYS A 170 -8.62 -2.89 -4.23
C LYS A 170 -8.42 -2.81 -5.75
N ASN A 171 -7.64 -3.70 -6.33
CA ASN A 171 -7.43 -3.82 -7.76
C ASN A 171 -8.08 -5.10 -8.30
N SER A 172 -8.27 -5.18 -9.61
CA SER A 172 -8.75 -6.41 -10.24
C SER A 172 -7.75 -7.54 -10.09
N PRO A 173 -8.19 -8.77 -9.83
CA PRO A 173 -7.29 -9.92 -9.73
C PRO A 173 -6.56 -10.17 -11.05
N LEU A 174 -5.34 -10.68 -10.96
CA LEU A 174 -4.54 -11.07 -12.11
C LEU A 174 -4.27 -12.58 -12.05
N GLY A 175 -4.38 -13.26 -13.19
CA GLY A 175 -4.14 -14.69 -13.32
C GLY A 175 -3.65 -15.05 -14.73
N PRO A 176 -2.55 -14.44 -15.23
CA PRO A 176 -2.06 -14.76 -16.57
C PRO A 176 -1.39 -16.13 -16.61
N ALA A 177 -1.46 -16.79 -17.78
CA ALA A 177 -0.64 -17.96 -18.07
C ALA A 177 0.63 -17.51 -18.81
N LEU A 178 1.79 -17.87 -18.27
CA LEU A 178 3.11 -17.60 -18.87
C LEU A 178 3.83 -18.93 -19.16
N PRO A 179 3.80 -19.43 -20.39
CA PRO A 179 4.59 -20.58 -20.81
C PRO A 179 6.09 -20.37 -20.55
N ALA A 180 6.85 -21.45 -20.55
CA ALA A 180 8.31 -21.36 -20.49
C ALA A 180 8.83 -20.58 -21.69
N GLY A 181 9.75 -19.63 -21.47
CA GLY A 181 10.32 -18.78 -22.51
C GLY A 181 9.37 -17.75 -23.11
N ALA A 182 8.13 -17.60 -22.59
CA ALA A 182 7.20 -16.60 -23.06
C ALA A 182 7.72 -15.17 -22.83
N ALA A 183 7.25 -14.25 -23.68
CA ALA A 183 7.47 -12.83 -23.48
C ALA A 183 6.89 -12.38 -22.13
N ALA A 184 7.53 -11.40 -21.53
CA ALA A 184 7.03 -10.81 -20.28
C ALA A 184 5.65 -10.21 -20.45
N MET A 185 4.78 -10.41 -19.47
CA MET A 185 3.46 -9.74 -19.41
C MET A 185 3.53 -8.54 -18.46
N GLN A 186 2.84 -7.49 -18.84
CA GLN A 186 2.85 -6.23 -18.09
C GLN A 186 1.43 -5.80 -17.72
N PHE A 187 1.25 -5.37 -16.49
CA PHE A 187 -0.02 -4.92 -15.93
C PHE A 187 0.19 -3.61 -15.20
N ARG A 188 -0.80 -2.74 -15.20
CA ARG A 188 -0.75 -1.49 -14.44
C ARG A 188 -1.56 -1.64 -13.15
N ILE A 189 -0.93 -1.40 -12.01
CA ILE A 189 -1.57 -1.46 -10.71
C ILE A 189 -2.06 -0.06 -10.35
N GLN A 190 -3.37 0.15 -10.28
CA GLN A 190 -3.97 1.49 -10.19
C GLN A 190 -4.11 2.02 -8.76
N ARG A 191 -4.33 1.14 -7.78
CA ARG A 191 -4.71 1.53 -6.42
C ARG A 191 -3.75 0.96 -5.38
N ALA A 192 -3.47 1.75 -4.35
CA ALA A 192 -2.74 1.28 -3.17
C ALA A 192 -3.50 0.16 -2.45
N GLU A 193 -2.75 -0.81 -1.91
CA GLU A 193 -3.27 -1.91 -1.12
C GLU A 193 -2.99 -1.68 0.37
N MET A 194 -3.84 -2.26 1.22
CA MET A 194 -3.74 -2.05 2.68
C MET A 194 -2.66 -2.90 3.34
N ILE A 195 -2.33 -4.03 2.72
CA ILE A 195 -1.38 -5.05 3.19
C ILE A 195 -0.56 -5.55 1.99
N PRO A 196 0.60 -6.17 2.21
CA PRO A 196 1.30 -6.90 1.16
C PRO A 196 0.42 -8.01 0.58
N ILE A 197 0.25 -8.01 -0.74
CA ILE A 197 -0.58 -8.96 -1.47
C ILE A 197 0.25 -10.15 -1.90
N ARG A 198 -0.23 -11.35 -1.59
CA ARG A 198 0.46 -12.58 -1.98
C ARG A 198 0.35 -12.82 -3.48
N VAL A 199 1.49 -13.10 -4.10
CA VAL A 199 1.61 -13.67 -5.44
C VAL A 199 1.84 -15.17 -5.26
N SER A 200 0.89 -15.99 -5.66
CA SER A 200 0.99 -17.45 -5.68
C SER A 200 1.02 -17.95 -7.12
N ASP A 201 1.34 -19.21 -7.32
CA ASP A 201 1.30 -19.84 -8.64
C ASP A 201 0.38 -21.06 -8.60
N SER A 202 -0.57 -21.19 -9.53
CA SER A 202 -1.54 -22.28 -9.55
C SER A 202 -0.97 -23.59 -10.09
N ILE A 203 0.09 -23.52 -10.90
CA ILE A 203 0.78 -24.71 -11.44
C ILE A 203 1.86 -25.19 -10.47
N VAL A 204 2.54 -24.24 -9.81
CA VAL A 204 3.67 -24.49 -8.93
C VAL A 204 3.41 -23.86 -7.55
N PRO A 205 2.60 -24.50 -6.67
CA PRO A 205 2.03 -23.87 -5.46
C PRO A 205 3.06 -23.37 -4.42
N TRP A 206 4.31 -23.83 -4.49
CA TRP A 206 5.38 -23.33 -3.60
C TRP A 206 6.04 -22.06 -4.10
N LEU A 207 5.80 -21.62 -5.34
CA LEU A 207 6.22 -20.31 -5.82
C LEU A 207 5.38 -19.23 -5.13
N THR A 208 6.05 -18.41 -4.37
CA THR A 208 5.40 -17.32 -3.62
C THR A 208 6.28 -16.08 -3.65
N ALA A 209 5.65 -14.94 -3.82
CA ALA A 209 6.21 -13.61 -3.61
C ALA A 209 5.12 -12.70 -3.01
N TYR A 210 5.46 -11.47 -2.68
CA TYR A 210 4.51 -10.49 -2.19
C TYR A 210 4.69 -9.16 -2.90
N LEU A 211 3.58 -8.45 -3.09
CA LEU A 211 3.53 -7.11 -3.63
C LEU A 211 3.07 -6.15 -2.55
N MET A 212 3.88 -5.14 -2.24
CA MET A 212 3.42 -4.00 -1.47
C MET A 212 3.13 -2.84 -2.41
N VAL A 213 1.88 -2.38 -2.45
CA VAL A 213 1.44 -1.32 -3.35
C VAL A 213 1.00 -0.11 -2.53
N GLN A 214 1.65 1.04 -2.74
CA GLN A 214 1.29 2.31 -2.11
C GLN A 214 1.16 3.42 -3.15
N ASP A 215 0.48 4.50 -2.81
CA ASP A 215 0.34 5.71 -3.63
C ASP A 215 1.54 6.66 -3.50
N HIS A 216 2.49 6.33 -2.64
CA HIS A 216 3.73 7.05 -2.38
C HIS A 216 4.95 6.10 -2.45
N PRO A 217 6.19 6.62 -2.63
CA PRO A 217 7.40 5.81 -2.77
C PRO A 217 7.97 5.27 -1.45
N TYR A 218 7.49 5.74 -0.30
CA TYR A 218 8.07 5.47 1.01
C TYR A 218 7.76 4.06 1.50
N MET A 219 8.40 3.10 0.86
CA MET A 219 8.36 1.67 1.15
C MET A 219 9.78 1.12 1.12
N ALA A 220 10.14 0.32 2.10
CA ALA A 220 11.43 -0.37 2.16
C ALA A 220 11.23 -1.85 2.46
N VAL A 221 12.23 -2.64 2.10
CA VAL A 221 12.29 -4.08 2.40
C VAL A 221 13.63 -4.34 3.07
N SER A 222 13.63 -4.95 4.24
CA SER A 222 14.87 -5.23 4.95
C SER A 222 15.77 -6.18 4.16
N ASP A 223 17.06 -5.87 4.16
CA ASP A 223 18.11 -6.63 3.51
C ASP A 223 18.47 -7.93 4.26
N ALA A 224 19.51 -8.62 3.84
CA ALA A 224 20.00 -9.84 4.49
C ALA A 224 20.48 -9.61 5.93
N ASN A 225 20.87 -8.40 6.29
CA ASN A 225 21.28 -8.01 7.64
C ASN A 225 20.10 -7.48 8.48
N GLY A 226 18.89 -7.46 7.92
CA GLY A 226 17.71 -6.91 8.55
C GLY A 226 17.63 -5.38 8.51
N VAL A 227 18.52 -4.71 7.78
CA VAL A 227 18.56 -3.25 7.67
C VAL A 227 17.51 -2.78 6.66
N PHE A 228 16.79 -1.71 7.01
CA PHE A 228 15.88 -1.00 6.12
C PHE A 228 16.16 0.50 6.15
N GLU A 229 15.87 1.17 5.03
CA GLU A 229 16.02 2.60 4.87
C GLU A 229 14.84 3.19 4.10
N LEU A 230 14.31 4.31 4.58
CA LEU A 230 13.30 5.14 3.94
C LEU A 230 13.88 6.53 3.75
N ALA A 231 14.35 6.82 2.55
CA ALA A 231 14.99 8.09 2.23
C ALA A 231 13.97 9.19 1.90
N ASN A 232 14.39 10.44 2.05
CA ASN A 232 13.63 11.63 1.62
C ASN A 232 12.20 11.70 2.16
N LEU A 233 12.00 11.33 3.42
CA LEU A 233 10.73 11.51 4.11
C LEU A 233 10.54 12.98 4.49
N PRO A 234 9.35 13.56 4.31
CA PRO A 234 9.08 14.92 4.76
C PRO A 234 9.13 14.98 6.29
N TYR A 235 9.63 16.10 6.83
CA TYR A 235 9.64 16.34 8.27
C TYR A 235 8.22 16.32 8.84
N GLY A 236 8.11 15.87 10.08
CA GLY A 236 6.88 15.78 10.85
C GLY A 236 6.63 14.42 11.47
N GLN A 237 5.45 14.27 12.07
CA GLN A 237 5.02 13.01 12.67
C GLN A 237 4.63 12.03 11.58
N ILE A 238 5.25 10.86 11.57
CA ILE A 238 4.92 9.77 10.65
C ILE A 238 4.62 8.49 11.44
N THR A 239 3.85 7.62 10.83
CA THR A 239 3.58 6.27 11.32
C THR A 239 4.15 5.29 10.31
N LEU A 240 5.08 4.48 10.71
CA LEU A 240 5.53 3.32 9.93
C LEU A 240 4.64 2.12 10.24
N LYS A 241 4.52 1.21 9.27
CA LYS A 241 4.04 -0.15 9.49
C LYS A 241 5.12 -1.14 9.16
N LEU A 242 5.20 -2.19 9.96
CA LEU A 242 6.14 -3.29 9.80
C LEU A 242 5.36 -4.59 9.62
N TRP A 243 5.72 -5.35 8.60
CA TRP A 243 5.08 -6.62 8.27
C TRP A 243 6.10 -7.63 7.74
N HIS A 244 5.90 -8.90 8.09
CA HIS A 244 6.70 -10.01 7.55
C HIS A 244 5.79 -11.17 7.17
N GLU A 245 6.10 -11.90 6.10
CA GLU A 245 5.24 -12.96 5.58
C GLU A 245 4.97 -14.12 6.55
N SER A 246 5.90 -14.40 7.46
CA SER A 246 5.76 -15.46 8.47
C SER A 246 5.05 -15.00 9.75
N PHE A 247 4.99 -13.69 10.02
CA PHE A 247 4.48 -13.15 11.28
C PHE A 247 3.30 -12.20 11.09
N GLY A 248 2.98 -11.80 9.85
CA GLY A 248 2.01 -10.73 9.60
C GLY A 248 2.55 -9.37 10.06
N TYR A 249 1.71 -8.56 10.70
CA TYR A 249 2.17 -7.33 11.33
C TYR A 249 3.04 -7.64 12.55
N LEU A 250 4.21 -7.00 12.66
CA LEU A 250 5.07 -7.13 13.83
C LEU A 250 4.41 -6.39 14.99
N GLN A 251 3.91 -7.10 15.98
CA GLN A 251 3.15 -6.51 17.09
C GLN A 251 3.94 -6.53 18.40
N HIS A 252 4.36 -7.69 18.84
CA HIS A 252 5.13 -7.85 20.07
C HIS A 252 6.62 -7.87 19.71
N VAL A 253 7.33 -6.83 20.06
CA VAL A 253 8.74 -6.65 19.73
C VAL A 253 9.50 -6.13 20.94
N THR A 254 10.80 -6.32 20.94
CA THR A 254 11.70 -5.58 21.81
C THR A 254 12.33 -4.45 21.00
N TRP A 255 12.00 -3.21 21.31
CA TRP A 255 12.50 -2.02 20.62
C TRP A 255 13.59 -1.35 21.47
N ASN A 256 14.80 -1.31 20.94
CA ASN A 256 15.98 -0.77 21.63
C ASN A 256 16.16 -1.32 23.06
N GLY A 257 15.92 -2.63 23.21
CA GLY A 257 16.06 -3.32 24.50
C GLY A 257 14.86 -3.20 25.44
N GLN A 258 13.77 -2.52 25.03
CA GLN A 258 12.55 -2.40 25.82
C GLN A 258 11.38 -3.13 25.12
N PRO A 259 10.56 -3.90 25.88
CA PRO A 259 9.35 -4.50 25.31
C PRO A 259 8.41 -3.42 24.77
N ALA A 260 7.89 -3.63 23.57
CA ALA A 260 6.95 -2.71 22.93
C ALA A 260 5.84 -3.47 22.20
N GLU A 261 4.64 -2.92 22.26
CA GLU A 261 3.49 -3.42 21.52
C GLU A 261 3.14 -2.46 20.37
N LEU A 262 3.33 -2.93 19.15
CA LEU A 262 3.02 -2.17 17.93
C LEU A 262 1.63 -2.54 17.43
N THR A 263 0.60 -1.78 17.79
CA THR A 263 -0.78 -2.02 17.36
C THR A 263 -0.87 -2.17 15.84
N ARG A 264 -1.12 -3.38 15.34
CA ARG A 264 -1.10 -3.71 13.90
C ARG A 264 0.21 -3.29 13.20
N GLY A 265 1.33 -3.48 13.88
CA GLY A 265 2.67 -3.16 13.36
C GLY A 265 2.98 -1.68 13.21
N LYS A 266 2.24 -0.78 13.88
CA LYS A 266 2.45 0.66 13.79
C LYS A 266 3.55 1.12 14.73
N LEU A 267 4.51 1.84 14.18
CA LEU A 267 5.58 2.53 14.90
C LEU A 267 5.48 4.03 14.58
N GLU A 268 5.24 4.83 15.59
CA GLU A 268 5.14 6.29 15.46
C GLU A 268 6.49 6.94 15.77
N LEU A 269 6.90 7.88 14.94
CA LEU A 269 8.14 8.61 15.09
C LEU A 269 8.05 10.03 14.53
N SER A 270 8.95 10.91 15.00
CA SER A 270 9.13 12.25 14.44
C SER A 270 10.31 12.25 13.48
N VAL A 271 10.09 12.76 12.27
CA VAL A 271 11.18 13.09 11.34
C VAL A 271 11.47 14.57 11.51
N ASP A 272 12.54 14.91 12.22
CA ASP A 272 12.92 16.28 12.58
C ASP A 272 14.38 16.60 12.25
N SER A 273 15.11 15.65 11.70
CA SER A 273 16.50 15.78 11.29
C SER A 273 16.77 15.03 9.98
N SER A 274 17.91 15.30 9.37
CA SER A 274 18.30 14.67 8.09
C SER A 274 18.48 13.16 8.20
N ILE A 275 18.80 12.64 9.38
CA ILE A 275 19.00 11.21 9.64
C ILE A 275 18.33 10.86 10.96
N ILE A 276 17.42 9.89 10.92
CA ILE A 276 16.74 9.33 12.09
C ILE A 276 17.06 7.84 12.17
N ASP A 277 17.72 7.43 13.25
CA ASP A 277 17.94 6.03 13.56
C ASP A 277 16.82 5.50 14.47
N VAL A 278 15.98 4.62 13.93
CA VAL A 278 14.95 3.92 14.70
C VAL A 278 15.58 2.93 15.68
N GLY A 279 16.81 2.52 15.40
CA GLY A 279 17.53 1.54 16.20
C GLY A 279 17.15 0.10 15.87
N LYS A 280 17.18 -0.75 16.86
CA LYS A 280 16.99 -2.20 16.74
C LYS A 280 15.60 -2.61 17.16
N ILE A 281 14.91 -3.32 16.29
CA ILE A 281 13.60 -3.95 16.53
C ILE A 281 13.82 -5.46 16.54
N GLU A 282 13.62 -6.10 17.69
CA GLU A 282 13.80 -7.55 17.84
C GLU A 282 12.45 -8.24 17.87
N LEU A 283 12.29 -9.27 17.04
CA LEU A 283 11.13 -10.13 17.01
C LEU A 283 11.47 -11.47 17.63
N GLU A 284 10.64 -11.95 18.56
CA GLU A 284 10.83 -13.23 19.22
C GLU A 284 10.07 -14.36 18.54
N SER A 285 10.55 -15.60 18.67
CA SER A 285 9.93 -16.80 18.08
C SER A 285 8.52 -17.07 18.63
N ASN A 286 8.20 -16.54 19.80
CA ASN A 286 6.89 -16.72 20.45
C ASN A 286 5.83 -15.70 20.00
N SER A 287 6.19 -14.80 19.08
CA SER A 287 5.18 -13.91 18.49
C SER A 287 4.08 -14.75 17.83
N PRO A 288 2.80 -14.52 18.17
CA PRO A 288 1.70 -15.31 17.62
C PRO A 288 1.71 -15.24 16.09
N LEU A 289 1.57 -16.40 15.48
CA LEU A 289 1.39 -16.50 14.02
C LEU A 289 0.02 -15.88 13.66
N PRO A 290 -0.07 -15.19 12.54
CA PRO A 290 -1.31 -14.58 12.06
C PRO A 290 -2.38 -15.61 11.71
#